data_db2db00f21b4e802b84663637776ad1e
#
_entry.id   db2db00f21b4e802b84663637776ad1e
#
_cell.length_a   1.000
_cell.length_b   1.000
_cell.length_c   1.000
_cell.angle_alpha   90.00
_cell.angle_beta   90.00
_cell.angle_gamma   90.00
#
_symmetry.space_group_name_H-M   'P 1'
#
loop_
_entity.id
_entity.type
_entity.pdbx_description
1 polymer ?
#
loop_
_entity_poly.entity_id
_entity_poly.type
_entity_poly.pdbx_seq_one_letter_code
_entity_poly.pdbx_strand_id
1 'polypeptide(L)'
;MKKLLNATLAAVLSFTLIGCSNKSATSQKDSTSSTTENTAETKAEETKYPVTITTYNADGTEIQQTFEKAPEHVITNNLSATKILIDLGLQDKIVGMLDPDNKVTDSYAEAIEKIPHIGDKKTVSQEVALSYNPDAIIGRNMMFSDKSLGTVDTWNQNGISIYSQKASVSNIEQSLNNVIEDIINIGIIFNVQEKANAYAKKLQERVDSVLSANKNQPKELKNALIMCAYNDETYGAYKSALQESVLNAFGYTNIATGTSGLTLENLVTSAPEFIIYVTSDRNQKLDANAVELMKNNAVLADVPAIKNGKILTISYDELMDYGPSVIDALETINSFLKK
;
A
#
# COMPACT_ATOMS: atom_id res chain seq x y z
N MET A 1 30.12 9.25 43.04
CA MET A 1 31.52 8.75 43.03
C MET A 1 31.63 7.59 42.06
N LYS A 2 32.69 7.61 41.30
CA LYS A 2 33.22 6.65 40.32
C LYS A 2 32.67 6.68 38.89
N LYS A 3 33.40 7.39 38.07
CA LYS A 3 33.58 7.32 36.62
C LYS A 3 34.35 6.04 36.26
N LEU A 4 34.08 5.50 35.09
CA LEU A 4 35.01 4.72 34.24
C LEU A 4 34.27 4.66 32.87
N LEU A 5 34.68 5.21 31.85
CA LEU A 5 35.84 5.42 30.95
C LEU A 5 36.26 4.16 30.19
N ASN A 6 36.27 4.32 28.85
CA ASN A 6 37.04 3.64 27.80
C ASN A 6 36.36 2.45 27.12
N ALA A 7 36.60 2.19 25.84
CA ALA A 7 37.52 2.74 24.83
C ALA A 7 37.04 2.37 23.43
N THR A 8 37.27 3.26 22.49
CA THR A 8 37.26 3.15 21.07
C THR A 8 38.31 2.15 20.55
N LEU A 9 37.94 1.30 19.57
CA LEU A 9 38.93 0.59 18.77
C LEU A 9 38.58 0.78 17.27
N ALA A 10 39.35 1.67 16.64
CA ALA A 10 39.35 1.88 15.21
C ALA A 10 40.35 0.90 14.58
N ALA A 11 39.88 0.08 13.65
CA ALA A 11 40.73 -0.76 12.82
C ALA A 11 40.83 -0.12 11.42
N VAL A 12 42.00 0.43 11.10
CA VAL A 12 42.39 0.94 9.78
C VAL A 12 42.96 -0.24 8.98
N LEU A 13 42.33 -0.63 7.90
CA LEU A 13 42.92 -1.51 6.90
C LEU A 13 43.51 -0.68 5.75
N SER A 14 44.84 -0.63 5.71
CA SER A 14 45.60 -0.03 4.61
C SER A 14 45.76 -1.06 3.50
N PHE A 15 45.29 -0.76 2.28
CA PHE A 15 45.63 -1.49 1.07
C PHE A 15 46.80 -0.82 0.37
N THR A 16 47.92 -1.51 0.28
CA THR A 16 49.10 -1.14 -0.50
C THR A 16 48.91 -1.46 -1.97
N LEU A 17 49.03 -0.45 -2.81
CA LEU A 17 49.15 -0.58 -4.26
C LEU A 17 50.62 -0.91 -4.62
N ILE A 18 50.81 -2.03 -5.30
CA ILE A 18 52.06 -2.32 -5.99
C ILE A 18 51.90 -1.97 -7.45
N GLY A 19 52.61 -0.93 -7.89
CA GLY A 19 52.75 -0.56 -9.28
C GLY A 19 53.91 -1.30 -9.91
N CYS A 20 53.73 -1.79 -11.13
CA CYS A 20 54.85 -2.07 -12.04
C CYS A 20 54.64 -1.36 -13.36
N SER A 21 55.55 -0.45 -13.61
CA SER A 21 55.68 0.27 -14.89
C SER A 21 56.46 -0.61 -15.91
N ASN A 22 56.03 -0.62 -17.17
CA ASN A 22 56.99 -0.75 -18.26
C ASN A 22 56.50 0.06 -19.49
N LYS A 23 57.35 0.92 -19.94
CA LYS A 23 57.25 1.73 -21.18
C LYS A 23 57.54 0.89 -22.40
N SER A 24 56.82 1.02 -23.47
CA SER A 24 57.38 1.27 -24.80
C SER A 24 56.33 1.69 -25.82
N ALA A 25 56.75 2.49 -26.75
CA ALA A 25 56.07 3.45 -27.58
C ALA A 25 55.35 2.91 -28.84
N THR A 26 54.44 3.77 -29.33
CA THR A 26 54.14 4.10 -30.75
C THR A 26 53.20 3.14 -31.51
N SER A 27 51.97 3.55 -31.78
CA SER A 27 51.45 3.86 -33.11
C SER A 27 49.96 4.20 -33.08
N GLN A 28 49.57 5.33 -33.65
CA GLN A 28 48.18 5.74 -33.88
C GLN A 28 47.46 4.79 -34.82
N LYS A 29 46.23 4.46 -34.50
CA LYS A 29 45.17 4.25 -35.47
C LYS A 29 43.82 4.46 -34.80
N ASP A 30 43.05 5.42 -35.33
CA ASP A 30 41.66 5.66 -35.02
C ASP A 30 40.83 4.38 -35.17
N SER A 31 40.06 4.05 -34.14
CA SER A 31 38.86 3.23 -34.28
C SER A 31 37.90 3.60 -33.17
N THR A 32 36.78 4.20 -33.57
CA THR A 32 35.59 4.46 -32.79
C THR A 32 35.14 3.20 -32.10
N SER A 33 35.37 3.09 -30.79
CA SER A 33 34.83 2.00 -29.97
C SER A 33 33.56 2.52 -29.31
N SER A 34 32.43 2.09 -29.84
CA SER A 34 31.14 2.16 -29.14
C SER A 34 31.21 1.32 -27.86
N THR A 35 31.28 1.98 -26.72
CA THR A 35 31.15 1.35 -25.42
C THR A 35 29.70 0.93 -25.28
N THR A 36 29.40 -0.31 -25.59
CA THR A 36 28.16 -0.97 -25.18
C THR A 36 28.27 -1.19 -23.68
N GLU A 37 27.58 -0.37 -22.89
CA GLU A 37 27.34 -0.68 -21.48
C GLU A 37 26.53 -1.97 -21.43
N ASN A 38 27.20 -3.04 -21.14
CA ASN A 38 26.59 -4.34 -20.86
C ASN A 38 26.05 -4.25 -19.42
N THR A 39 24.83 -3.72 -19.26
CA THR A 39 24.07 -3.85 -18.03
C THR A 39 23.68 -5.30 -17.92
N ALA A 40 24.53 -6.09 -17.25
CA ALA A 40 24.15 -7.45 -16.85
C ALA A 40 22.95 -7.33 -15.92
N GLU A 41 21.75 -7.56 -16.41
CA GLU A 41 20.57 -7.81 -15.59
C GLU A 41 20.89 -9.03 -14.74
N THR A 42 21.11 -8.81 -13.45
CA THR A 42 21.28 -9.89 -12.48
C THR A 42 19.92 -10.61 -12.39
N LYS A 43 19.81 -11.79 -13.01
CA LYS A 43 18.60 -12.61 -12.92
C LYS A 43 18.24 -12.81 -11.44
N ALA A 44 16.99 -12.54 -11.08
CA ALA A 44 16.53 -12.71 -9.71
C ALA A 44 16.70 -14.17 -9.28
N GLU A 45 17.19 -14.39 -8.06
CA GLU A 45 17.41 -15.75 -7.54
C GLU A 45 16.05 -16.43 -7.31
N GLU A 46 15.90 -17.69 -7.74
CA GLU A 46 14.69 -18.48 -7.52
C GLU A 46 14.48 -18.78 -6.03
N THR A 47 13.20 -18.82 -5.60
CA THR A 47 12.85 -19.16 -4.22
C THR A 47 13.22 -20.62 -3.91
N LYS A 48 13.96 -20.82 -2.83
CA LYS A 48 14.23 -22.16 -2.27
C LYS A 48 13.25 -22.42 -1.14
N TYR A 49 12.34 -23.36 -1.37
CA TYR A 49 11.38 -23.75 -0.34
C TYR A 49 11.97 -24.80 0.62
N PRO A 50 11.53 -24.81 1.92
CA PRO A 50 10.58 -23.87 2.50
C PRO A 50 11.15 -22.46 2.60
N VAL A 51 10.30 -21.44 2.39
CA VAL A 51 10.66 -20.03 2.58
C VAL A 51 9.87 -19.43 3.74
N THR A 52 10.52 -18.65 4.59
CA THR A 52 9.90 -17.98 5.72
C THR A 52 9.85 -16.48 5.47
N ILE A 53 8.67 -15.89 5.59
CA ILE A 53 8.39 -14.48 5.37
C ILE A 53 7.80 -13.88 6.64
N THR A 54 8.22 -12.66 6.96
CA THR A 54 7.58 -11.85 8.00
C THR A 54 6.18 -11.47 7.57
N THR A 55 5.19 -11.71 8.43
CA THR A 55 3.80 -11.34 8.26
C THR A 55 3.22 -10.87 9.60
N TYR A 56 1.92 -10.62 9.70
CA TYR A 56 1.33 -9.95 10.85
C TYR A 56 -0.01 -10.58 11.26
N ASN A 57 -0.25 -10.67 12.56
CA ASN A 57 -1.55 -10.95 13.13
C ASN A 57 -2.51 -9.76 12.95
N ALA A 58 -3.80 -9.97 13.25
CA ALA A 58 -4.81 -8.93 13.17
C ALA A 58 -4.52 -7.70 14.06
N ASP A 59 -3.86 -7.90 15.19
CA ASP A 59 -3.43 -6.85 16.11
C ASP A 59 -2.13 -6.14 15.69
N GLY A 60 -1.53 -6.56 14.57
CA GLY A 60 -0.27 -6.04 14.05
C GLY A 60 0.98 -6.63 14.70
N THR A 61 0.86 -7.66 15.52
CA THR A 61 2.02 -8.41 16.02
C THR A 61 2.72 -9.11 14.86
N GLU A 62 4.03 -8.88 14.74
CA GLU A 62 4.87 -9.52 13.75
C GLU A 62 5.04 -11.01 14.05
N ILE A 63 4.91 -11.85 13.02
CA ILE A 63 5.11 -13.30 13.08
C ILE A 63 5.89 -13.78 11.86
N GLN A 64 6.45 -14.98 11.96
CA GLN A 64 7.14 -15.65 10.86
C GLN A 64 6.24 -16.72 10.26
N GLN A 65 5.90 -16.58 8.97
CA GLN A 65 5.09 -17.55 8.22
C GLN A 65 5.98 -18.33 7.27
N THR A 66 5.92 -19.65 7.36
CA THR A 66 6.63 -20.55 6.45
C THR A 66 5.70 -21.02 5.34
N PHE A 67 6.17 -20.94 4.11
CA PHE A 67 5.56 -21.50 2.91
C PHE A 67 6.41 -22.69 2.46
N GLU A 68 5.85 -23.90 2.55
CA GLU A 68 6.55 -25.15 2.18
C GLU A 68 6.74 -25.29 0.67
N LYS A 69 5.93 -24.61 -0.12
CA LYS A 69 5.92 -24.53 -1.58
C LYS A 69 5.22 -23.26 -2.04
N ALA A 70 5.32 -22.93 -3.33
CA ALA A 70 4.48 -21.89 -3.92
C ALA A 70 2.99 -22.24 -3.79
N PRO A 71 2.12 -21.32 -3.32
CA PRO A 71 0.69 -21.58 -3.24
C PRO A 71 0.06 -21.82 -4.61
N GLU A 72 -0.91 -22.73 -4.66
CA GLU A 72 -1.66 -23.07 -5.86
C GLU A 72 -3.14 -22.67 -5.78
N HIS A 73 -3.70 -22.57 -4.57
CA HIS A 73 -5.10 -22.23 -4.32
C HIS A 73 -5.19 -21.09 -3.32
N VAL A 74 -5.30 -19.87 -3.82
CA VAL A 74 -5.22 -18.65 -3.01
C VAL A 74 -6.57 -18.01 -2.84
N ILE A 75 -6.91 -17.63 -1.62
CA ILE A 75 -7.98 -16.66 -1.36
C ILE A 75 -7.35 -15.30 -1.12
N THR A 76 -7.94 -14.25 -1.72
CA THR A 76 -7.60 -12.85 -1.42
C THR A 76 -8.70 -12.21 -0.59
N ASN A 77 -8.31 -11.52 0.49
CA ASN A 77 -9.28 -10.91 1.40
C ASN A 77 -9.47 -9.40 1.21
N ASN A 78 -8.88 -8.85 0.15
CA ASN A 78 -9.09 -7.47 -0.31
C ASN A 78 -8.70 -7.32 -1.79
N LEU A 79 -9.16 -6.25 -2.42
CA LEU A 79 -8.94 -6.01 -3.84
C LEU A 79 -7.46 -5.80 -4.19
N SER A 80 -6.67 -5.17 -3.30
CA SER A 80 -5.25 -4.94 -3.58
C SER A 80 -4.45 -6.22 -3.70
N ALA A 81 -4.69 -7.22 -2.84
CA ALA A 81 -4.05 -8.53 -2.97
C ALA A 81 -4.41 -9.21 -4.30
N THR A 82 -5.69 -9.13 -4.69
CA THR A 82 -6.16 -9.63 -5.99
C THR A 82 -5.43 -8.96 -7.15
N LYS A 83 -5.37 -7.63 -7.17
CA LYS A 83 -4.68 -6.86 -8.23
C LYS A 83 -3.19 -7.18 -8.31
N ILE A 84 -2.50 -7.30 -7.17
CA ILE A 84 -1.07 -7.69 -7.14
C ILE A 84 -0.89 -9.08 -7.79
N LEU A 85 -1.71 -10.07 -7.44
CA LEU A 85 -1.61 -11.40 -8.03
C LEU A 85 -1.89 -11.38 -9.54
N ILE A 86 -2.86 -10.60 -10.01
CA ILE A 86 -3.15 -10.42 -11.45
C ILE A 86 -1.93 -9.79 -12.16
N ASP A 87 -1.35 -8.72 -11.62
CA ASP A 87 -0.19 -8.04 -12.21
C ASP A 87 1.06 -8.93 -12.28
N LEU A 88 1.20 -9.85 -11.32
CA LEU A 88 2.25 -10.85 -11.32
C LEU A 88 1.95 -12.06 -12.24
N GLY A 89 0.77 -12.10 -12.87
CA GLY A 89 0.33 -13.19 -13.74
C GLY A 89 -0.04 -14.46 -12.98
N LEU A 90 -0.58 -14.32 -11.77
CA LEU A 90 -0.96 -15.39 -10.85
C LEU A 90 -2.49 -15.50 -10.69
N GLN A 91 -3.27 -14.88 -11.56
CA GLN A 91 -4.75 -14.87 -11.48
C GLN A 91 -5.34 -16.28 -11.43
N ASP A 92 -4.75 -17.24 -12.14
CA ASP A 92 -5.23 -18.63 -12.19
C ASP A 92 -5.02 -19.39 -10.86
N LYS A 93 -4.25 -18.82 -9.92
CA LYS A 93 -4.09 -19.34 -8.57
C LYS A 93 -5.17 -18.87 -7.62
N ILE A 94 -5.95 -17.84 -7.98
CA ILE A 94 -6.98 -17.27 -7.11
C ILE A 94 -8.24 -18.12 -7.21
N VAL A 95 -8.54 -18.89 -6.16
CA VAL A 95 -9.76 -19.72 -6.07
C VAL A 95 -10.94 -18.98 -5.47
N GLY A 96 -10.71 -17.82 -4.84
CA GLY A 96 -11.75 -16.96 -4.30
C GLY A 96 -11.25 -15.60 -3.87
N MET A 97 -12.13 -14.60 -3.93
CA MET A 97 -11.83 -13.25 -3.44
C MET A 97 -13.02 -12.68 -2.65
N LEU A 98 -12.75 -11.80 -1.70
CA LEU A 98 -13.81 -11.00 -1.08
C LEU A 98 -14.28 -9.89 -2.03
N ASP A 99 -15.56 -9.55 -1.93
CA ASP A 99 -16.16 -8.47 -2.71
C ASP A 99 -15.45 -7.14 -2.45
N PRO A 100 -15.11 -6.39 -3.52
CA PRO A 100 -14.57 -5.03 -3.39
C PRO A 100 -15.61 -4.05 -2.83
N ASP A 101 -15.18 -2.90 -2.37
CA ASP A 101 -16.07 -1.85 -1.84
C ASP A 101 -16.78 -1.04 -2.96
N ASN A 102 -16.20 -1.05 -4.17
CA ASN A 102 -16.77 -0.42 -5.36
C ASN A 102 -16.77 -1.42 -6.52
N LYS A 103 -17.68 -1.24 -7.47
CA LYS A 103 -17.64 -1.98 -8.72
C LYS A 103 -16.33 -1.67 -9.46
N VAL A 104 -15.57 -2.71 -9.76
CA VAL A 104 -14.34 -2.57 -10.54
C VAL A 104 -14.68 -2.27 -11.99
N THR A 105 -14.18 -1.16 -12.51
CA THR A 105 -14.47 -0.67 -13.89
C THR A 105 -13.20 -0.37 -14.68
N ASP A 106 -12.04 -0.57 -14.07
CA ASP A 106 -10.72 -0.37 -14.66
C ASP A 106 -10.26 -1.60 -15.48
N SER A 107 -8.99 -1.64 -15.83
CA SER A 107 -8.38 -2.73 -16.61
C SER A 107 -8.46 -4.11 -15.95
N TYR A 108 -8.75 -4.18 -14.65
CA TYR A 108 -8.88 -5.45 -13.91
C TYR A 108 -10.29 -6.05 -13.97
N ALA A 109 -11.31 -5.30 -14.45
CA ALA A 109 -12.71 -5.71 -14.40
C ALA A 109 -12.95 -7.10 -15.00
N GLU A 110 -12.42 -7.36 -16.21
CA GLU A 110 -12.60 -8.64 -16.90
C GLU A 110 -11.93 -9.81 -16.16
N ALA A 111 -10.76 -9.59 -15.57
CA ALA A 111 -10.06 -10.62 -14.82
C ALA A 111 -10.78 -10.93 -13.49
N ILE A 112 -11.25 -9.89 -12.80
CA ILE A 112 -11.95 -10.02 -11.51
C ILE A 112 -13.31 -10.68 -11.68
N GLU A 113 -14.05 -10.39 -12.75
CA GLU A 113 -15.35 -11.03 -13.03
C GLU A 113 -15.24 -12.57 -13.17
N LYS A 114 -14.07 -13.08 -13.54
CA LYS A 114 -13.81 -14.53 -13.69
C LYS A 114 -13.43 -15.21 -12.38
N ILE A 115 -13.07 -14.44 -11.33
CA ILE A 115 -12.67 -14.98 -10.03
C ILE A 115 -13.93 -15.24 -9.18
N PRO A 116 -14.06 -16.40 -8.52
CA PRO A 116 -15.18 -16.65 -7.62
C PRO A 116 -15.22 -15.64 -6.47
N HIS A 117 -16.35 -14.95 -6.29
CA HIS A 117 -16.61 -14.07 -5.17
C HIS A 117 -17.15 -14.90 -3.99
N ILE A 118 -16.47 -14.82 -2.83
CA ILE A 118 -16.80 -15.65 -1.66
C ILE A 118 -17.56 -14.88 -0.57
N GLY A 119 -17.96 -13.65 -0.89
CA GLY A 119 -18.80 -12.80 -0.05
C GLY A 119 -18.12 -11.51 0.40
N ASP A 120 -18.90 -10.74 1.14
CA ASP A 120 -18.51 -9.43 1.67
C ASP A 120 -17.66 -9.57 2.95
N LYS A 121 -16.72 -8.65 3.18
CA LYS A 121 -15.84 -8.63 4.36
C LYS A 121 -16.55 -8.58 5.71
N LYS A 122 -17.86 -8.25 5.75
CA LYS A 122 -18.67 -8.23 6.97
C LYS A 122 -19.45 -9.52 7.21
N THR A 123 -19.62 -10.32 6.16
CA THR A 123 -20.49 -11.52 6.19
C THR A 123 -19.77 -12.81 5.90
N VAL A 124 -18.55 -12.74 5.33
CA VAL A 124 -17.74 -13.94 5.06
C VAL A 124 -17.43 -14.71 6.33
N SER A 125 -17.49 -16.04 6.26
CA SER A 125 -17.09 -16.93 7.35
C SER A 125 -15.89 -17.79 6.96
N GLN A 126 -15.21 -18.31 7.98
CA GLN A 126 -14.12 -19.25 7.80
C GLN A 126 -14.57 -20.51 7.04
N GLU A 127 -15.78 -21.02 7.32
CA GLU A 127 -16.33 -22.22 6.67
C GLU A 127 -16.53 -22.00 5.16
N VAL A 128 -17.02 -20.82 4.77
CA VAL A 128 -17.13 -20.46 3.35
C VAL A 128 -15.76 -20.46 2.70
N ALA A 129 -14.77 -19.81 3.32
CA ALA A 129 -13.41 -19.79 2.78
C ALA A 129 -12.79 -21.19 2.68
N LEU A 130 -12.96 -22.06 3.68
CA LEU A 130 -12.50 -23.45 3.66
C LEU A 130 -13.12 -24.27 2.53
N SER A 131 -14.35 -24.01 2.13
CA SER A 131 -15.02 -24.75 1.05
C SER A 131 -14.33 -24.60 -0.32
N TYR A 132 -13.48 -23.59 -0.49
CA TYR A 132 -12.69 -23.37 -1.69
C TYR A 132 -11.32 -24.10 -1.65
N ASN A 133 -11.04 -24.87 -0.57
CA ASN A 133 -9.81 -25.61 -0.37
C ASN A 133 -8.53 -24.76 -0.61
N PRO A 134 -8.38 -23.60 0.03
CA PRO A 134 -7.18 -22.79 -0.15
C PRO A 134 -5.95 -23.46 0.49
N ASP A 135 -4.78 -23.18 -0.04
CA ASP A 135 -3.50 -23.46 0.62
C ASP A 135 -2.80 -22.18 1.13
N ALA A 136 -3.31 -21.00 0.69
CA ALA A 136 -2.90 -19.74 1.27
C ALA A 136 -4.05 -18.69 1.24
N ILE A 137 -4.00 -17.73 2.18
CA ILE A 137 -4.85 -16.53 2.14
C ILE A 137 -3.95 -15.30 2.22
N ILE A 138 -4.17 -14.35 1.31
CA ILE A 138 -3.36 -13.13 1.18
C ILE A 138 -4.26 -11.91 1.32
N GLY A 139 -3.80 -10.90 2.07
CA GLY A 139 -4.45 -9.60 2.09
C GLY A 139 -4.31 -8.85 3.39
N ARG A 140 -5.36 -8.19 3.79
CA ARG A 140 -5.44 -7.25 4.89
C ARG A 140 -5.37 -7.94 6.26
N ASN A 141 -4.47 -7.48 7.15
CA ASN A 141 -4.22 -8.13 8.44
C ASN A 141 -5.45 -8.18 9.36
N MET A 142 -6.27 -7.12 9.41
CA MET A 142 -7.46 -7.07 10.28
C MET A 142 -8.50 -8.16 9.99
N MET A 143 -8.48 -8.74 8.78
CA MET A 143 -9.38 -9.83 8.40
C MET A 143 -9.01 -11.15 9.10
N PHE A 144 -7.79 -11.30 9.60
CA PHE A 144 -7.32 -12.50 10.29
C PHE A 144 -7.63 -12.46 11.80
N SER A 145 -8.89 -12.25 12.14
CA SER A 145 -9.41 -12.18 13.51
C SER A 145 -10.63 -13.08 13.70
N ASP A 146 -10.92 -13.47 14.94
CA ASP A 146 -12.11 -14.29 15.29
C ASP A 146 -13.44 -13.66 14.88
N LYS A 147 -13.45 -12.33 14.69
CA LYS A 147 -14.65 -11.59 14.28
C LYS A 147 -14.85 -11.53 12.78
N SER A 148 -13.94 -12.13 12.01
CA SER A 148 -13.95 -12.09 10.53
C SER A 148 -13.56 -13.46 9.95
N LEU A 149 -12.43 -13.60 9.31
CA LEU A 149 -11.98 -14.85 8.66
C LEU A 149 -11.31 -15.87 9.60
N GLY A 150 -11.23 -15.60 10.89
CA GLY A 150 -10.46 -16.43 11.83
C GLY A 150 -9.00 -15.98 11.95
N THR A 151 -8.32 -16.45 13.01
CA THR A 151 -6.94 -16.05 13.31
C THR A 151 -5.90 -16.74 12.40
N VAL A 152 -4.71 -16.15 12.30
CA VAL A 152 -3.58 -16.78 11.59
C VAL A 152 -3.28 -18.17 12.14
N ASP A 153 -3.29 -18.34 13.49
CA ASP A 153 -3.06 -19.64 14.13
C ASP A 153 -4.09 -20.68 13.72
N THR A 154 -5.37 -20.30 13.64
CA THR A 154 -6.44 -21.21 13.20
C THR A 154 -6.22 -21.68 11.76
N TRP A 155 -5.79 -20.79 10.86
CA TRP A 155 -5.48 -21.16 9.49
C TRP A 155 -4.27 -22.07 9.40
N ASN A 156 -3.18 -21.75 10.12
CA ASN A 156 -1.96 -22.58 10.15
C ASN A 156 -2.23 -23.99 10.68
N GLN A 157 -3.13 -24.14 11.69
CA GLN A 157 -3.57 -25.46 12.19
C GLN A 157 -4.31 -26.28 11.12
N ASN A 158 -4.92 -25.61 10.13
CA ASN A 158 -5.54 -26.27 8.98
C ASN A 158 -4.58 -26.44 7.80
N GLY A 159 -3.29 -26.16 7.96
CA GLY A 159 -2.27 -26.27 6.91
C GLY A 159 -2.35 -25.17 5.85
N ILE A 160 -3.00 -24.03 6.15
CA ILE A 160 -3.20 -22.91 5.24
C ILE A 160 -2.29 -21.76 5.68
N SER A 161 -1.41 -21.33 4.79
CA SER A 161 -0.45 -20.25 5.06
C SER A 161 -1.07 -18.87 4.88
N ILE A 162 -0.67 -17.90 5.72
CA ILE A 162 -1.22 -16.54 5.68
C ILE A 162 -0.13 -15.52 5.33
N TYR A 163 -0.43 -14.63 4.40
CA TYR A 163 0.34 -13.43 4.19
C TYR A 163 -0.53 -12.18 4.41
N SER A 164 -0.29 -11.50 5.52
CA SER A 164 -0.88 -10.19 5.81
C SER A 164 -0.05 -9.09 5.17
N GLN A 165 -0.66 -8.27 4.32
CA GLN A 165 0.00 -7.12 3.70
C GLN A 165 0.50 -6.15 4.78
N LYS A 166 1.80 -5.86 4.79
CA LYS A 166 2.45 -4.93 5.71
C LYS A 166 1.85 -3.52 5.62
N ALA A 167 1.49 -3.10 4.41
CA ALA A 167 0.83 -1.82 4.17
C ALA A 167 -0.52 -1.67 4.90
N SER A 168 -1.16 -2.78 5.30
CA SER A 168 -2.45 -2.77 6.00
C SER A 168 -2.34 -2.72 7.53
N VAL A 169 -1.14 -2.83 8.09
CA VAL A 169 -0.91 -2.91 9.54
C VAL A 169 -0.92 -1.51 10.16
N SER A 170 -1.82 -1.25 11.10
CA SER A 170 -2.07 0.11 11.59
C SER A 170 -1.12 0.61 12.67
N ASN A 171 -0.44 -0.28 13.39
CA ASN A 171 0.38 0.03 14.57
C ASN A 171 1.90 -0.04 14.31
N ILE A 172 2.31 -0.07 13.06
CA ILE A 172 3.71 0.06 12.63
C ILE A 172 3.90 1.35 11.84
N GLU A 173 5.14 1.76 11.64
CA GLU A 173 5.44 2.87 10.74
C GLU A 173 4.99 2.54 9.30
N GLN A 174 4.18 3.43 8.73
CA GLN A 174 3.62 3.23 7.41
C GLN A 174 4.21 4.21 6.38
N SER A 175 4.49 3.66 5.21
CA SER A 175 4.89 4.41 4.03
C SER A 175 4.50 3.64 2.76
N LEU A 176 4.58 4.31 1.61
CA LEU A 176 4.34 3.64 0.32
C LEU A 176 5.37 2.53 0.03
N ASN A 177 6.54 2.55 0.69
CA ASN A 177 7.50 1.46 0.59
C ASN A 177 6.95 0.12 1.13
N ASN A 178 6.02 0.15 2.09
CA ASN A 178 5.40 -1.07 2.59
C ASN A 178 4.55 -1.75 1.49
N VAL A 179 3.90 -0.99 0.61
CA VAL A 179 3.21 -1.52 -0.57
C VAL A 179 4.21 -2.18 -1.53
N ILE A 180 5.36 -1.56 -1.75
CA ILE A 180 6.43 -2.10 -2.60
C ILE A 180 6.99 -3.40 -2.01
N GLU A 181 7.21 -3.43 -0.69
CA GLU A 181 7.69 -4.60 0.04
C GLU A 181 6.69 -5.77 -0.04
N ASP A 182 5.39 -5.50 0.07
CA ASP A 182 4.34 -6.52 -0.10
C ASP A 182 4.42 -7.20 -1.47
N ILE A 183 4.63 -6.44 -2.54
CA ILE A 183 4.79 -6.98 -3.91
C ILE A 183 6.02 -7.88 -4.00
N ILE A 184 7.15 -7.44 -3.42
CA ILE A 184 8.40 -8.22 -3.41
C ILE A 184 8.20 -9.53 -2.63
N ASN A 185 7.58 -9.47 -1.45
CA ASN A 185 7.32 -10.64 -0.62
C ASN A 185 6.38 -11.64 -1.33
N ILE A 186 5.32 -11.16 -1.98
CA ILE A 186 4.44 -12.00 -2.81
C ILE A 186 5.24 -12.62 -3.96
N GLY A 187 6.16 -11.88 -4.58
CA GLY A 187 7.07 -12.40 -5.60
C GLY A 187 7.93 -13.57 -5.09
N ILE A 188 8.43 -13.46 -3.86
CA ILE A 188 9.21 -14.52 -3.20
C ILE A 188 8.31 -15.73 -2.89
N ILE A 189 7.14 -15.50 -2.30
CA ILE A 189 6.18 -16.56 -1.94
C ILE A 189 5.79 -17.40 -3.15
N PHE A 190 5.64 -16.80 -4.33
CA PHE A 190 5.19 -17.47 -5.56
C PHE A 190 6.32 -17.82 -6.54
N ASN A 191 7.58 -17.58 -6.18
CA ASN A 191 8.74 -17.79 -7.06
C ASN A 191 8.64 -17.03 -8.41
N VAL A 192 8.20 -15.76 -8.34
CA VAL A 192 8.07 -14.85 -9.49
C VAL A 192 8.82 -13.53 -9.27
N GLN A 193 9.98 -13.59 -8.60
CA GLN A 193 10.76 -12.42 -8.16
C GLN A 193 11.12 -11.48 -9.31
N GLU A 194 11.42 -12.01 -10.50
CA GLU A 194 11.76 -11.16 -11.66
C GLU A 194 10.60 -10.22 -12.00
N LYS A 195 9.38 -10.76 -12.11
CA LYS A 195 8.17 -9.96 -12.36
C LYS A 195 7.87 -9.01 -11.21
N ALA A 196 7.96 -9.49 -9.98
CA ALA A 196 7.68 -8.69 -8.78
C ALA A 196 8.66 -7.53 -8.65
N ASN A 197 9.96 -7.75 -8.85
CA ASN A 197 10.98 -6.71 -8.79
C ASN A 197 10.81 -5.66 -9.91
N ALA A 198 10.48 -6.10 -11.13
CA ALA A 198 10.19 -5.20 -12.25
C ALA A 198 8.95 -4.33 -11.97
N TYR A 199 7.91 -4.92 -11.42
CA TYR A 199 6.68 -4.21 -11.04
C TYR A 199 6.93 -3.26 -9.87
N ALA A 200 7.57 -3.72 -8.81
CA ALA A 200 7.97 -2.93 -7.64
C ALA A 200 8.82 -1.71 -8.05
N LYS A 201 9.81 -1.90 -8.93
CA LYS A 201 10.66 -0.82 -9.47
C LYS A 201 9.82 0.23 -10.20
N LYS A 202 8.91 -0.18 -11.08
CA LYS A 202 8.03 0.74 -11.80
C LYS A 202 7.17 1.59 -10.85
N LEU A 203 6.62 0.97 -9.80
CA LEU A 203 5.84 1.69 -8.82
C LEU A 203 6.71 2.63 -7.96
N GLN A 204 7.92 2.20 -7.57
CA GLN A 204 8.86 3.05 -6.85
C GLN A 204 9.24 4.30 -7.65
N GLU A 205 9.51 4.17 -8.94
CA GLU A 205 9.80 5.31 -9.82
C GLU A 205 8.64 6.31 -9.87
N ARG A 206 7.39 5.84 -9.86
CA ARG A 206 6.19 6.70 -9.80
C ARG A 206 6.12 7.45 -8.46
N VAL A 207 6.31 6.74 -7.34
CA VAL A 207 6.35 7.33 -5.99
C VAL A 207 7.45 8.40 -5.92
N ASP A 208 8.67 8.07 -6.33
CA ASP A 208 9.83 8.96 -6.28
C ASP A 208 9.62 10.23 -7.13
N SER A 209 8.96 10.08 -8.28
CA SER A 209 8.61 11.22 -9.13
C SER A 209 7.71 12.22 -8.42
N VAL A 210 6.65 11.74 -7.73
CA VAL A 210 5.73 12.60 -6.98
C VAL A 210 6.43 13.21 -5.76
N LEU A 211 7.13 12.40 -4.96
CA LEU A 211 7.81 12.86 -3.75
C LEU A 211 8.90 13.90 -4.07
N SER A 212 9.67 13.68 -5.12
CA SER A 212 10.72 14.63 -5.56
C SER A 212 10.13 15.97 -6.00
N ALA A 213 8.98 15.95 -6.68
CA ALA A 213 8.29 17.17 -7.09
C ALA A 213 7.71 17.95 -5.89
N ASN A 214 7.49 17.30 -4.74
CA ASN A 214 6.89 17.88 -3.55
C ASN A 214 7.86 17.99 -2.34
N LYS A 215 9.17 17.80 -2.54
CA LYS A 215 10.19 17.78 -1.47
C LYS A 215 10.32 19.04 -0.62
N ASN A 216 9.80 20.17 -1.09
CA ASN A 216 9.92 21.47 -0.44
C ASN A 216 8.63 21.86 0.33
N GLN A 217 7.88 20.88 0.83
CA GLN A 217 6.70 21.17 1.64
C GLN A 217 7.06 21.90 2.95
N PRO A 218 6.15 22.76 3.47
CA PRO A 218 6.35 23.42 4.75
C PRO A 218 6.60 22.41 5.88
N LYS A 219 7.38 22.80 6.89
CA LYS A 219 7.57 21.98 8.09
C LYS A 219 6.29 21.85 8.92
N GLU A 220 5.45 22.87 8.90
CA GLU A 220 4.15 22.87 9.57
C GLU A 220 3.12 22.29 8.60
N LEU A 221 2.53 21.16 8.99
CA LEU A 221 1.53 20.48 8.18
C LEU A 221 0.20 21.19 8.28
N LYS A 222 -0.50 21.31 7.15
CA LYS A 222 -1.83 21.84 7.03
C LYS A 222 -2.87 20.78 7.38
N ASN A 223 -4.04 21.24 7.83
CA ASN A 223 -5.13 20.35 8.18
C ASN A 223 -5.81 19.76 6.94
N ALA A 224 -5.88 18.44 6.87
CA ALA A 224 -6.72 17.73 5.91
C ALA A 224 -7.67 16.77 6.63
N LEU A 225 -8.76 16.40 5.96
CA LEU A 225 -9.72 15.43 6.47
C LEU A 225 -10.04 14.39 5.39
N ILE A 226 -9.84 13.11 5.71
CA ILE A 226 -10.32 12.00 4.89
C ILE A 226 -11.67 11.58 5.46
N MET A 227 -12.76 11.84 4.72
CA MET A 227 -14.13 11.64 5.19
C MET A 227 -15.00 10.87 4.21
N CYS A 228 -16.16 10.39 4.68
CA CYS A 228 -17.15 9.64 3.91
C CYS A 228 -18.55 9.81 4.49
N ALA A 229 -19.55 9.26 3.82
CA ALA A 229 -20.93 9.08 4.31
C ALA A 229 -21.54 10.36 4.92
N TYR A 230 -21.34 11.49 4.27
CA TYR A 230 -21.90 12.79 4.70
C TYR A 230 -23.41 12.87 4.43
N ASN A 231 -24.19 13.37 5.40
CA ASN A 231 -25.66 13.43 5.35
C ASN A 231 -26.27 14.76 5.88
N ASP A 232 -25.57 15.88 5.78
CA ASP A 232 -25.95 17.21 6.31
C ASP A 232 -25.97 17.35 7.84
N GLU A 233 -25.90 16.29 8.61
CA GLU A 233 -25.87 16.30 10.07
C GLU A 233 -24.57 15.69 10.60
N THR A 234 -24.19 14.57 10.01
CA THR A 234 -23.04 13.77 10.44
C THR A 234 -22.22 13.28 9.26
N TYR A 235 -21.00 12.83 9.56
CA TYR A 235 -20.12 12.19 8.59
C TYR A 235 -19.28 11.11 9.28
N GLY A 236 -18.73 10.21 8.46
CA GLY A 236 -17.66 9.30 8.85
C GLY A 236 -16.30 9.85 8.45
N ALA A 237 -15.24 9.35 9.08
CA ALA A 237 -13.87 9.67 8.68
C ALA A 237 -12.97 8.44 8.75
N TYR A 238 -11.85 8.50 8.04
CA TYR A 238 -10.84 7.44 8.06
C TYR A 238 -9.60 7.89 8.82
N LYS A 239 -9.06 6.96 9.62
CA LYS A 239 -7.76 7.10 10.29
C LYS A 239 -6.92 5.90 9.89
N SER A 240 -5.93 6.12 9.07
CA SER A 240 -5.02 5.08 8.63
C SER A 240 -3.62 5.66 8.44
N ALA A 241 -2.63 4.98 8.98
CA ALA A 241 -1.25 5.44 8.95
C ALA A 241 -0.67 5.49 7.52
N LEU A 242 -1.10 4.59 6.62
CA LEU A 242 -0.66 4.61 5.22
C LEU A 242 -1.19 5.87 4.51
N GLN A 243 -2.49 6.18 4.65
CA GLN A 243 -3.08 7.37 4.03
C GLN A 243 -2.56 8.66 4.67
N GLU A 244 -2.21 8.63 5.96
CA GLU A 244 -1.49 9.73 6.60
C GLU A 244 -0.14 9.97 5.92
N SER A 245 0.63 8.93 5.60
CA SER A 245 1.90 9.06 4.89
C SER A 245 1.74 9.67 3.49
N VAL A 246 0.64 9.37 2.81
CA VAL A 246 0.27 9.98 1.51
C VAL A 246 0.00 11.47 1.66
N LEU A 247 -0.78 11.88 2.67
CA LEU A 247 -1.07 13.30 2.93
C LEU A 247 0.18 14.08 3.32
N ASN A 248 1.06 13.48 4.13
CA ASN A 248 2.32 14.10 4.56
C ASN A 248 3.24 14.43 3.37
N ALA A 249 3.20 13.65 2.29
CA ALA A 249 3.93 13.93 1.06
C ALA A 249 3.56 15.28 0.43
N PHE A 250 2.37 15.81 0.75
CA PHE A 250 1.85 17.09 0.26
C PHE A 250 1.80 18.19 1.32
N GLY A 251 2.38 17.96 2.50
CA GLY A 251 2.38 18.92 3.60
C GLY A 251 1.05 19.00 4.34
N TYR A 252 0.27 17.91 4.34
CA TYR A 252 -0.99 17.80 5.08
C TYR A 252 -0.92 16.71 6.16
N THR A 253 -1.74 16.86 7.20
CA THR A 253 -2.01 15.84 8.22
C THR A 253 -3.51 15.60 8.34
N ASN A 254 -3.90 14.36 8.56
CA ASN A 254 -5.30 13.99 8.71
C ASN A 254 -5.77 14.26 10.15
N ILE A 255 -6.69 15.20 10.30
CA ILE A 255 -7.18 15.68 11.60
C ILE A 255 -8.41 14.95 12.11
N ALA A 256 -8.76 13.80 11.54
CA ALA A 256 -9.90 13.01 12.00
C ALA A 256 -9.79 12.67 13.50
N THR A 257 -10.77 13.07 14.31
CA THR A 257 -10.81 12.81 15.76
C THR A 257 -11.47 11.47 16.09
N GLY A 258 -12.29 10.95 15.18
CA GLY A 258 -12.99 9.67 15.27
C GLY A 258 -13.26 9.10 13.88
N THR A 259 -13.99 7.98 13.81
CA THR A 259 -14.29 7.30 12.54
C THR A 259 -15.77 7.32 12.15
N SER A 260 -16.67 7.66 13.08
CA SER A 260 -18.13 7.69 12.82
C SER A 260 -18.84 8.65 13.77
N GLY A 261 -20.04 9.07 13.37
CA GLY A 261 -20.89 9.96 14.17
C GLY A 261 -20.29 11.34 14.43
N LEU A 262 -19.39 11.80 13.57
CA LEU A 262 -18.83 13.14 13.63
C LEU A 262 -19.86 14.14 13.13
N THR A 263 -20.00 15.29 13.83
CA THR A 263 -21.01 16.31 13.54
C THR A 263 -20.44 17.46 12.72
N LEU A 264 -21.31 18.32 12.18
CA LEU A 264 -20.88 19.53 11.48
C LEU A 264 -20.05 20.46 12.37
N GLU A 265 -20.31 20.49 13.68
CA GLU A 265 -19.50 21.25 14.63
C GLU A 265 -18.05 20.77 14.66
N ASN A 266 -17.84 19.42 14.60
CA ASN A 266 -16.48 18.87 14.49
C ASN A 266 -15.80 19.33 13.19
N LEU A 267 -16.53 19.39 12.07
CA LEU A 267 -15.99 19.83 10.79
C LEU A 267 -15.63 21.31 10.79
N VAL A 268 -16.50 22.17 11.35
CA VAL A 268 -16.25 23.61 11.49
C VAL A 268 -15.08 23.89 12.41
N THR A 269 -15.04 23.22 13.58
CA THR A 269 -13.98 23.43 14.59
C THR A 269 -12.62 22.94 14.08
N SER A 270 -12.57 21.82 13.38
CA SER A 270 -11.33 21.28 12.83
C SER A 270 -10.78 22.06 11.64
N ALA A 271 -11.65 22.82 10.94
CA ALA A 271 -11.33 23.73 9.86
C ALA A 271 -10.33 23.16 8.82
N PRO A 272 -10.59 22.02 8.17
CA PRO A 272 -9.66 21.43 7.21
C PRO A 272 -9.44 22.35 6.02
N GLU A 273 -8.20 22.45 5.54
CA GLU A 273 -7.83 23.19 4.32
C GLU A 273 -7.97 22.32 3.06
N PHE A 274 -8.01 21.01 3.23
CA PHE A 274 -8.19 20.01 2.18
C PHE A 274 -9.10 18.88 2.67
N ILE A 275 -10.09 18.51 1.88
CA ILE A 275 -10.96 17.37 2.13
C ILE A 275 -10.76 16.32 1.03
N ILE A 276 -10.53 15.09 1.43
CA ILE A 276 -10.68 13.92 0.56
C ILE A 276 -11.98 13.24 0.94
N TYR A 277 -12.96 13.31 0.03
CA TYR A 277 -14.24 12.64 0.19
C TYR A 277 -14.18 11.26 -0.46
N VAL A 278 -14.22 10.21 0.37
CA VAL A 278 -14.10 8.82 -0.07
C VAL A 278 -15.48 8.25 -0.35
N THR A 279 -15.69 7.79 -1.59
CA THR A 279 -16.96 7.18 -2.03
C THR A 279 -16.90 5.66 -1.98
N SER A 280 -18.06 5.02 -1.75
CA SER A 280 -18.21 3.58 -1.77
C SER A 280 -19.61 3.20 -2.26
N ASP A 281 -19.75 2.10 -3.01
CA ASP A 281 -21.06 1.61 -3.46
C ASP A 281 -22.00 1.31 -2.29
N ARG A 282 -21.44 1.01 -1.11
CA ARG A 282 -22.22 0.85 0.14
C ARG A 282 -22.90 2.13 0.60
N ASN A 283 -22.32 3.30 0.27
CA ASN A 283 -22.82 4.62 0.64
C ASN A 283 -23.38 5.39 -0.57
N GLN A 284 -23.62 4.73 -1.69
CA GLN A 284 -23.96 5.35 -2.98
C GLN A 284 -25.02 6.44 -2.87
N LYS A 285 -26.07 6.24 -2.04
CA LYS A 285 -27.15 7.21 -1.85
C LYS A 285 -26.68 8.49 -1.15
N LEU A 286 -25.75 8.38 -0.19
CA LEU A 286 -25.16 9.50 0.53
C LEU A 286 -24.12 10.20 -0.34
N ASP A 287 -23.30 9.43 -1.02
CA ASP A 287 -22.15 9.90 -1.78
C ASP A 287 -22.56 10.67 -3.05
N ALA A 288 -23.75 10.35 -3.63
CA ALA A 288 -24.19 10.91 -4.91
C ALA A 288 -24.21 12.45 -4.96
N ASN A 289 -24.57 13.12 -3.85
CA ASN A 289 -24.69 14.58 -3.78
C ASN A 289 -23.88 15.17 -2.62
N ALA A 290 -23.05 14.40 -1.94
CA ALA A 290 -22.39 14.82 -0.70
C ALA A 290 -21.58 16.12 -0.85
N VAL A 291 -20.78 16.24 -1.89
CA VAL A 291 -19.94 17.42 -2.14
C VAL A 291 -20.80 18.65 -2.44
N GLU A 292 -21.89 18.48 -3.16
CA GLU A 292 -22.82 19.59 -3.44
C GLU A 292 -23.56 20.03 -2.17
N LEU A 293 -24.04 19.08 -1.39
CA LEU A 293 -24.66 19.35 -0.08
C LEU A 293 -23.69 20.11 0.85
N MET A 294 -22.44 19.65 0.96
CA MET A 294 -21.43 20.38 1.76
C MET A 294 -21.22 21.81 1.28
N LYS A 295 -21.13 22.05 -0.03
CA LYS A 295 -20.94 23.40 -0.60
C LYS A 295 -22.13 24.33 -0.38
N ASN A 296 -23.34 23.78 -0.34
CA ASN A 296 -24.59 24.53 -0.16
C ASN A 296 -24.99 24.71 1.31
N ASN A 297 -24.31 24.00 2.23
CA ASN A 297 -24.61 24.11 3.66
C ASN A 297 -24.01 25.39 4.26
N ALA A 298 -24.89 26.33 4.68
CA ALA A 298 -24.48 27.61 5.22
C ALA A 298 -23.60 27.50 6.49
N VAL A 299 -23.77 26.43 7.29
CA VAL A 299 -22.95 26.18 8.49
C VAL A 299 -21.49 25.90 8.11
N LEU A 300 -21.26 25.33 6.93
CA LEU A 300 -19.94 24.93 6.45
C LEU A 300 -19.26 25.98 5.56
N ALA A 301 -19.91 27.09 5.26
CA ALA A 301 -19.46 28.10 4.28
C ALA A 301 -18.06 28.67 4.57
N ASP A 302 -17.67 28.76 5.83
CA ASP A 302 -16.34 29.25 6.26
C ASP A 302 -15.29 28.16 6.49
N VAL A 303 -15.63 26.87 6.33
CA VAL A 303 -14.63 25.79 6.36
C VAL A 303 -13.67 25.98 5.18
N PRO A 304 -12.34 26.12 5.42
CA PRO A 304 -11.39 26.52 4.39
C PRO A 304 -11.41 25.65 3.13
N ALA A 305 -11.52 24.34 3.28
CA ALA A 305 -11.59 23.41 2.15
C ALA A 305 -12.85 23.62 1.30
N ILE A 306 -13.98 23.90 1.92
CA ILE A 306 -15.27 24.12 1.23
C ILE A 306 -15.26 25.49 0.54
N LYS A 307 -14.86 26.54 1.27
CA LYS A 307 -14.76 27.91 0.76
C LYS A 307 -13.85 28.03 -0.46
N ASN A 308 -12.74 27.28 -0.47
CA ASN A 308 -11.72 27.32 -1.53
C ASN A 308 -11.91 26.22 -2.59
N GLY A 309 -12.95 25.39 -2.50
CA GLY A 309 -13.20 24.30 -3.44
C GLY A 309 -12.17 23.18 -3.40
N LYS A 310 -11.43 23.03 -2.28
CA LYS A 310 -10.41 22.00 -2.08
C LYS A 310 -11.01 20.70 -1.53
N ILE A 311 -11.95 20.13 -2.29
CA ILE A 311 -12.60 18.85 -2.00
C ILE A 311 -12.32 17.91 -3.17
N LEU A 312 -11.53 16.87 -2.92
CA LEU A 312 -11.26 15.79 -3.88
C LEU A 312 -12.17 14.60 -3.58
N THR A 313 -12.91 14.14 -4.57
CA THR A 313 -13.64 12.87 -4.48
C THR A 313 -12.77 11.73 -5.04
N ILE A 314 -12.67 10.63 -4.29
CA ILE A 314 -11.88 9.46 -4.65
C ILE A 314 -12.61 8.18 -4.18
N SER A 315 -12.45 7.06 -4.91
CA SER A 315 -13.07 5.80 -4.49
C SER A 315 -12.34 5.16 -3.30
N TYR A 316 -13.09 4.37 -2.51
CA TYR A 316 -12.52 3.61 -1.40
C TYR A 316 -11.39 2.68 -1.86
N ASP A 317 -11.64 1.91 -2.93
CA ASP A 317 -10.70 0.93 -3.44
C ASP A 317 -9.44 1.56 -4.09
N GLU A 318 -9.47 2.86 -4.41
CA GLU A 318 -8.29 3.60 -4.87
C GLU A 318 -7.42 4.05 -3.69
N LEU A 319 -8.03 4.66 -2.66
CA LEU A 319 -7.27 5.27 -1.57
C LEU A 319 -7.06 4.33 -0.37
N MET A 320 -8.05 3.49 -0.02
CA MET A 320 -8.10 2.78 1.27
C MET A 320 -7.75 1.30 1.18
N ASP A 321 -7.36 0.78 0.00
CA ASP A 321 -7.17 -0.65 -0.21
C ASP A 321 -5.72 -1.17 -0.05
N TYR A 322 -4.82 -0.41 0.54
CA TYR A 322 -3.48 -0.82 0.98
C TYR A 322 -2.56 -1.47 -0.08
N GLY A 323 -2.76 -1.16 -1.36
CA GLY A 323 -2.00 -1.76 -2.45
C GLY A 323 -1.57 -0.74 -3.52
N PRO A 324 -1.26 -1.20 -4.74
CA PRO A 324 -0.79 -0.34 -5.82
C PRO A 324 -1.72 0.83 -6.16
N SER A 325 -3.05 0.67 -5.95
CA SER A 325 -4.05 1.73 -6.15
C SER A 325 -3.78 2.97 -5.28
N VAL A 326 -3.12 2.82 -4.11
CA VAL A 326 -2.74 3.98 -3.27
C VAL A 326 -1.69 4.86 -3.96
N ILE A 327 -0.88 4.29 -4.87
CA ILE A 327 0.06 5.06 -5.68
C ILE A 327 -0.68 5.83 -6.78
N ASP A 328 -1.76 5.25 -7.33
CA ASP A 328 -2.66 5.96 -8.24
C ASP A 328 -3.35 7.14 -7.51
N ALA A 329 -3.79 6.90 -6.26
CA ALA A 329 -4.33 7.96 -5.40
C ALA A 329 -3.31 9.06 -5.11
N LEU A 330 -2.03 8.73 -4.85
CA LEU A 330 -0.94 9.70 -4.68
C LEU A 330 -0.83 10.64 -5.91
N GLU A 331 -0.87 10.07 -7.12
CA GLU A 331 -0.81 10.84 -8.37
C GLU A 331 -2.07 11.68 -8.60
N THR A 332 -3.25 11.14 -8.26
CA THR A 332 -4.54 11.84 -8.32
C THR A 332 -4.54 13.06 -7.39
N ILE A 333 -4.10 12.90 -6.13
CA ILE A 333 -3.97 13.98 -5.15
C ILE A 333 -2.97 15.03 -5.64
N ASN A 334 -1.78 14.60 -6.13
CA ASN A 334 -0.77 15.49 -6.69
C ASN A 334 -1.32 16.35 -7.84
N SER A 335 -2.09 15.73 -8.73
CA SER A 335 -2.70 16.42 -9.87
C SER A 335 -3.81 17.40 -9.44
N PHE A 336 -4.58 17.05 -8.41
CA PHE A 336 -5.62 17.91 -7.85
C PHE A 336 -5.05 19.15 -7.15
N LEU A 337 -4.01 18.98 -6.33
CA LEU A 337 -3.40 20.06 -5.55
C LEU A 337 -2.62 21.08 -6.40
N LYS A 338 -2.27 20.74 -7.65
CA LYS A 338 -1.61 21.63 -8.62
C LYS A 338 -2.56 22.53 -9.41
N LYS A 339 -3.87 22.29 -9.32
CA LYS A 339 -4.92 23.12 -9.93
C LYS A 339 -5.27 24.29 -9.03
#